data_d54709ba98dc32fe023fef6d41cd9ac9
#
_entry.id   d54709ba98dc32fe023fef6d41cd9ac9
#
_cell.length_a   1.000
_cell.length_b   1.000
_cell.length_c   1.000
_cell.angle_alpha   90.00
_cell.angle_beta   90.00
_cell.angle_gamma   90.00
#
_symmetry.space_group_name_H-M   'P 1'
#
loop_
_entity.id
_entity.type
_entity.pdbx_description
1 polymer ?
#
loop_
_entity_poly.entity_id
_entity_poly.type
_entity_poly.pdbx_seq_one_letter_code
_entity_poly.pdbx_strand_id
1 'polypeptide(L)'
;MSTYWEVGVWGGPLGSTVGPEPPVAATQVKILVPGNHLMVGLLGQRDEFLRQVETAFGRGTKIMVRGNEISIDGQEAERVGKLFEELVVLLERGHALDTANVGRTIDMVMADERPSEVLTAEVLKGAKGRTVRPKTSGQKRYTDAIAQNTITFGIGPAGTGKSYLAVALAVQALQAKQVTRIILTRPAVEAGERLGFLPGDLMAKVDPYLRPLYDALTDMLEPEGMARLLDRGLVEVAPLAFMRGRTLNSSFIILDEAQNTTPEQMKMFLTRIGFGSKAVITGDVTQIDIAGNRSGLLGLEDVLKEIDGIAFVRLTGRDVVRHRIVQDIVDAYERAGQA
;
A
#
# COMPACT_ATOMS: atom_id res chain seq x y z
N MET A 1 20.27 6.08 78.59
CA MET A 1 19.02 5.65 79.24
C MET A 1 18.09 5.29 78.15
N SER A 2 18.09 4.03 77.75
CA SER A 2 17.19 2.97 78.20
C SER A 2 15.75 3.31 77.88
N THR A 3 15.08 2.60 76.98
CA THR A 3 14.48 1.28 77.18
C THR A 3 13.95 0.70 75.86
N TYR A 4 14.23 -0.59 75.71
CA TYR A 4 13.67 -1.54 74.76
C TYR A 4 12.17 -1.74 74.91
N TRP A 5 11.46 -2.05 73.78
CA TRP A 5 10.38 -3.04 73.74
C TRP A 5 10.41 -3.79 72.43
N GLU A 6 10.74 -5.07 72.49
CA GLU A 6 10.45 -6.11 71.50
C GLU A 6 8.97 -6.45 71.51
N VAL A 7 8.36 -6.60 70.33
CA VAL A 7 7.14 -7.42 70.17
C VAL A 7 7.22 -8.19 68.84
N GLY A 8 7.23 -9.39 68.98
CA GLY A 8 7.07 -10.66 68.27
C GLY A 8 6.65 -10.65 66.80
N VAL A 9 7.47 -11.35 66.05
CA VAL A 9 7.20 -11.89 64.72
C VAL A 9 6.12 -12.97 64.81
N TRP A 10 5.03 -12.81 64.05
CA TRP A 10 4.21 -13.92 63.57
C TRP A 10 4.12 -13.86 62.07
N GLY A 11 4.89 -14.77 61.43
CA GLY A 11 4.77 -15.03 59.99
C GLY A 11 3.54 -15.91 59.72
N GLY A 12 2.78 -15.51 58.72
CA GLY A 12 1.80 -16.33 58.02
C GLY A 12 1.80 -15.92 56.59
N PRO A 13 1.93 -16.85 55.61
CA PRO A 13 1.86 -16.48 54.21
C PRO A 13 0.40 -16.15 53.87
N LEU A 14 0.09 -14.89 53.66
CA LEU A 14 -1.15 -14.52 53.00
C LEU A 14 -1.03 -14.95 51.54
N GLY A 15 -1.57 -16.13 51.27
CA GLY A 15 -1.88 -16.52 49.90
C GLY A 15 -2.83 -15.51 49.27
N SER A 16 -2.31 -14.73 48.35
CA SER A 16 -3.12 -13.93 47.45
C SER A 16 -3.88 -14.88 46.55
N THR A 17 -5.09 -15.22 46.93
CA THR A 17 -6.08 -15.77 46.01
C THR A 17 -6.43 -14.63 45.06
N VAL A 18 -5.76 -14.64 43.87
CA VAL A 18 -6.25 -13.91 42.72
C VAL A 18 -7.61 -14.54 42.41
N GLY A 19 -8.66 -13.83 42.76
CA GLY A 19 -10.02 -14.18 42.36
C GLY A 19 -10.08 -14.21 40.84
N PRO A 20 -10.96 -15.03 40.24
CA PRO A 20 -11.16 -15.01 38.81
C PRO A 20 -11.48 -13.57 38.39
N GLU A 21 -10.74 -13.04 37.39
CA GLU A 21 -11.08 -11.77 36.77
C GLU A 21 -12.58 -11.78 36.44
N PRO A 22 -13.30 -10.67 36.69
CA PRO A 22 -14.71 -10.61 36.35
C PRO A 22 -14.88 -10.91 34.88
N PRO A 23 -15.86 -11.72 34.44
CA PRO A 23 -16.09 -12.01 33.06
C PRO A 23 -16.25 -10.68 32.31
N VAL A 24 -15.44 -10.47 31.29
CA VAL A 24 -15.56 -9.32 30.38
C VAL A 24 -17.00 -9.33 29.89
N ALA A 25 -17.75 -8.28 30.16
CA ALA A 25 -19.17 -8.20 29.83
C ALA A 25 -19.30 -8.40 28.30
N ALA A 26 -20.07 -9.41 27.91
CA ALA A 26 -20.37 -9.65 26.51
C ALA A 26 -21.13 -8.43 25.98
N THR A 27 -20.51 -7.69 25.06
CA THR A 27 -21.13 -6.53 24.44
C THR A 27 -22.09 -7.01 23.37
N GLN A 28 -23.31 -6.48 23.36
CA GLN A 28 -24.28 -6.71 22.29
C GLN A 28 -24.34 -5.46 21.40
N VAL A 29 -24.16 -5.64 20.10
CA VAL A 29 -24.31 -4.59 19.08
C VAL A 29 -25.41 -4.99 18.10
N LYS A 30 -26.27 -4.03 17.74
CA LYS A 30 -27.31 -4.20 16.75
C LYS A 30 -27.14 -3.19 15.65
N ILE A 31 -27.17 -3.66 14.41
CA ILE A 31 -27.04 -2.85 13.20
C ILE A 31 -28.32 -3.03 12.38
N LEU A 32 -28.93 -1.92 12.00
CA LEU A 32 -30.04 -1.90 11.07
C LEU A 32 -29.52 -1.47 9.70
N VAL A 33 -29.50 -2.40 8.74
CA VAL A 33 -29.07 -2.11 7.37
C VAL A 33 -30.18 -1.30 6.66
N PRO A 34 -29.85 -0.18 5.97
CA PRO A 34 -30.84 0.76 5.43
C PRO A 34 -31.83 0.19 4.42
N GLY A 35 -31.59 -1.01 3.91
CA GLY A 35 -32.53 -1.64 2.97
C GLY A 35 -32.25 -3.12 2.74
N ASN A 36 -33.32 -3.90 2.60
CA ASN A 36 -33.22 -5.33 2.33
C ASN A 36 -32.45 -5.66 1.04
N HIS A 37 -32.42 -4.74 0.06
CA HIS A 37 -31.69 -4.93 -1.18
C HIS A 37 -30.16 -4.98 -0.98
N LEU A 38 -29.65 -4.35 0.08
CA LEU A 38 -28.24 -4.39 0.41
C LEU A 38 -27.83 -5.70 1.08
N MET A 39 -28.76 -6.41 1.73
CA MET A 39 -28.48 -7.63 2.48
C MET A 39 -27.85 -8.74 1.62
N VAL A 40 -28.32 -8.90 0.39
CA VAL A 40 -27.76 -9.91 -0.52
C VAL A 40 -26.32 -9.60 -0.88
N GLY A 41 -26.01 -8.32 -1.13
CA GLY A 41 -24.65 -7.87 -1.39
C GLY A 41 -23.75 -7.94 -0.14
N LEU A 42 -24.32 -7.69 1.05
CA LEU A 42 -23.61 -7.66 2.32
C LEU A 42 -23.22 -9.05 2.84
N LEU A 43 -24.12 -10.03 2.67
CA LEU A 43 -23.90 -11.40 3.14
C LEU A 43 -23.20 -12.27 2.10
N GLY A 44 -23.25 -11.88 0.83
CA GLY A 44 -22.72 -12.66 -0.29
C GLY A 44 -23.61 -13.86 -0.67
N GLN A 45 -23.22 -14.55 -1.74
CA GLN A 45 -23.95 -15.75 -2.19
C GLN A 45 -23.86 -16.86 -1.13
N ARG A 46 -25.02 -17.37 -0.72
CA ARG A 46 -25.11 -18.41 0.35
C ARG A 46 -24.36 -18.01 1.63
N ASP A 47 -24.42 -16.74 2.00
CA ASP A 47 -23.75 -16.17 3.20
C ASP A 47 -22.22 -16.34 3.23
N GLU A 48 -21.58 -16.32 2.05
CA GLU A 48 -20.12 -16.52 1.96
C GLU A 48 -19.33 -15.43 2.71
N PHE A 49 -19.76 -14.18 2.66
CA PHE A 49 -19.10 -13.07 3.35
C PHE A 49 -19.37 -13.12 4.86
N LEU A 50 -20.60 -13.50 5.26
CA LEU A 50 -20.94 -13.71 6.66
C LEU A 50 -20.03 -14.79 7.28
N ARG A 51 -19.87 -15.93 6.59
CA ARG A 51 -18.96 -17.01 7.06
C ARG A 51 -17.50 -16.56 7.11
N GLN A 52 -17.07 -15.70 6.19
CA GLN A 52 -15.72 -15.13 6.22
C GLN A 52 -15.51 -14.28 7.48
N VAL A 53 -16.49 -13.45 7.84
CA VAL A 53 -16.48 -12.65 9.07
C VAL A 53 -16.48 -13.55 10.31
N GLU A 54 -17.39 -14.54 10.38
CA GLU A 54 -17.44 -15.51 11.49
C GLU A 54 -16.11 -16.25 11.66
N THR A 55 -15.45 -16.61 10.57
CA THR A 55 -14.16 -17.30 10.60
C THR A 55 -13.05 -16.37 11.13
N ALA A 56 -13.05 -15.12 10.72
CA ALA A 56 -12.02 -14.14 11.08
C ALA A 56 -12.08 -13.76 12.57
N PHE A 57 -13.27 -13.58 13.13
CA PHE A 57 -13.48 -13.16 14.53
C PHE A 57 -13.66 -14.34 15.49
N GLY A 58 -13.77 -15.55 14.98
CA GLY A 58 -13.76 -16.79 15.76
C GLY A 58 -15.03 -17.07 16.57
N ARG A 59 -15.00 -18.20 17.34
CA ARG A 59 -16.16 -18.74 18.05
C ARG A 59 -16.68 -17.88 19.21
N GLY A 60 -15.92 -16.86 19.63
CA GLY A 60 -16.31 -15.95 20.73
C GLY A 60 -17.33 -14.91 20.32
N THR A 61 -17.62 -14.78 19.03
CA THR A 61 -18.55 -13.78 18.47
C THR A 61 -19.68 -14.50 17.74
N LYS A 62 -20.92 -14.23 18.13
CA LYS A 62 -22.13 -14.78 17.50
C LYS A 62 -22.80 -13.70 16.67
N ILE A 63 -23.06 -13.99 15.41
CA ILE A 63 -23.74 -13.09 14.49
C ILE A 63 -25.08 -13.70 14.12
N MET A 64 -26.16 -12.95 14.34
CA MET A 64 -27.53 -13.37 14.00
C MET A 64 -28.14 -12.35 13.03
N VAL A 65 -28.68 -12.83 11.94
CA VAL A 65 -29.33 -11.99 10.91
C VAL A 65 -30.82 -12.28 10.89
N ARG A 66 -31.63 -11.23 11.02
CA ARG A 66 -33.09 -11.30 10.91
C ARG A 66 -33.61 -10.16 10.02
N GLY A 67 -34.00 -10.49 8.80
CA GLY A 67 -34.39 -9.46 7.81
C GLY A 67 -33.23 -8.53 7.50
N ASN A 68 -33.36 -7.26 7.86
CA ASN A 68 -32.28 -6.26 7.71
C ASN A 68 -31.62 -5.87 9.06
N GLU A 69 -31.86 -6.61 10.14
CA GLU A 69 -31.19 -6.44 11.43
C GLU A 69 -30.09 -7.48 11.58
N ILE A 70 -28.89 -7.02 11.96
CA ILE A 70 -27.74 -7.86 12.32
C ILE A 70 -27.47 -7.63 13.81
N SER A 71 -27.60 -8.70 14.60
CA SER A 71 -27.29 -8.70 16.03
C SER A 71 -25.99 -9.45 16.27
N ILE A 72 -25.07 -8.83 17.00
CA ILE A 72 -23.73 -9.34 17.24
C ILE A 72 -23.52 -9.40 18.75
N ASP A 73 -23.17 -10.59 19.25
CA ASP A 73 -22.91 -10.85 20.66
C ASP A 73 -21.48 -11.37 20.85
N GLY A 74 -20.71 -10.80 21.75
CA GLY A 74 -19.36 -11.30 22.07
C GLY A 74 -18.36 -10.19 22.37
N GLN A 75 -17.11 -10.60 22.62
CA GLN A 75 -16.03 -9.66 22.97
C GLN A 75 -15.66 -8.72 21.82
N GLU A 76 -15.75 -9.19 20.58
CA GLU A 76 -15.43 -8.42 19.36
C GLU A 76 -16.68 -7.78 18.70
N ALA A 77 -17.82 -7.74 19.43
CA ALA A 77 -19.07 -7.26 18.86
C ALA A 77 -18.99 -5.83 18.30
N GLU A 78 -18.26 -4.93 18.95
CA GLU A 78 -18.06 -3.56 18.49
C GLU A 78 -17.25 -3.50 17.19
N ARG A 79 -16.18 -4.30 17.06
CA ARG A 79 -15.37 -4.39 15.84
C ARG A 79 -16.15 -4.97 14.68
N VAL A 80 -16.88 -6.06 14.92
CA VAL A 80 -17.74 -6.65 13.90
C VAL A 80 -18.85 -5.69 13.52
N GLY A 81 -19.38 -4.92 14.49
CA GLY A 81 -20.32 -3.84 14.24
C GLY A 81 -19.76 -2.81 13.25
N LYS A 82 -18.59 -2.26 13.56
CA LYS A 82 -17.88 -1.33 12.65
C LYS A 82 -17.64 -1.94 11.27
N LEU A 83 -17.25 -3.23 11.21
CA LEU A 83 -17.05 -3.91 9.94
C LEU A 83 -18.31 -3.90 9.06
N PHE A 84 -19.48 -4.26 9.61
CA PHE A 84 -20.72 -4.25 8.86
C PHE A 84 -21.14 -2.84 8.44
N GLU A 85 -20.94 -1.83 9.31
CA GLU A 85 -21.17 -0.42 8.96
C GLU A 85 -20.31 0.01 7.75
N GLU A 86 -19.02 -0.32 7.78
CA GLU A 86 -18.08 -0.01 6.68
C GLU A 86 -18.48 -0.73 5.38
N LEU A 87 -18.86 -2.02 5.46
CA LEU A 87 -19.34 -2.78 4.30
C LEU A 87 -20.63 -2.19 3.72
N VAL A 88 -21.56 -1.74 4.57
CA VAL A 88 -22.78 -1.04 4.14
C VAL A 88 -22.44 0.26 3.41
N VAL A 89 -21.55 1.08 3.96
CA VAL A 89 -21.09 2.32 3.32
C VAL A 89 -20.48 2.05 1.94
N LEU A 90 -19.70 0.98 1.79
CA LEU A 90 -19.14 0.59 0.49
C LEU A 90 -20.24 0.23 -0.51
N LEU A 91 -21.23 -0.56 -0.10
CA LEU A 91 -22.36 -0.95 -0.96
C LEU A 91 -23.21 0.26 -1.36
N GLU A 92 -23.52 1.18 -0.44
CA GLU A 92 -24.26 2.41 -0.71
C GLU A 92 -23.55 3.32 -1.73
N ARG A 93 -22.22 3.29 -1.73
CA ARG A 93 -21.39 4.01 -2.73
C ARG A 93 -21.22 3.24 -4.05
N GLY A 94 -21.94 2.14 -4.22
CA GLY A 94 -21.97 1.34 -5.46
C GLY A 94 -20.76 0.42 -5.64
N HIS A 95 -20.01 0.13 -4.56
CA HIS A 95 -18.93 -0.85 -4.60
C HIS A 95 -19.49 -2.25 -4.48
N ALA A 96 -19.25 -3.10 -5.49
CA ALA A 96 -19.53 -4.53 -5.36
C ALA A 96 -18.53 -5.16 -4.38
N LEU A 97 -19.05 -5.95 -3.44
CA LEU A 97 -18.22 -6.74 -2.54
C LEU A 97 -17.81 -8.05 -3.21
N ASP A 98 -16.58 -8.43 -3.00
CA ASP A 98 -16.04 -9.75 -3.30
C ASP A 98 -15.26 -10.27 -2.10
N THR A 99 -14.93 -11.56 -2.09
CA THR A 99 -14.20 -12.21 -0.99
C THR A 99 -12.87 -11.52 -0.66
N ALA A 100 -12.18 -10.99 -1.68
CA ALA A 100 -10.90 -10.30 -1.48
C ALA A 100 -11.10 -8.90 -0.85
N ASN A 101 -12.15 -8.17 -1.25
CA ASN A 101 -12.47 -6.87 -0.67
C ASN A 101 -12.97 -7.01 0.77
N VAL A 102 -13.82 -8.00 1.04
CA VAL A 102 -14.28 -8.30 2.41
C VAL A 102 -13.12 -8.68 3.31
N GLY A 103 -12.20 -9.54 2.84
CA GLY A 103 -10.98 -9.89 3.60
C GLY A 103 -10.15 -8.66 3.95
N ARG A 104 -9.87 -7.79 2.98
CA ARG A 104 -9.15 -6.52 3.24
C ARG A 104 -9.87 -5.59 4.20
N THR A 105 -11.21 -5.52 4.10
CA THR A 105 -12.02 -4.73 5.03
C THR A 105 -11.91 -5.27 6.45
N ILE A 106 -11.93 -6.59 6.63
CA ILE A 106 -11.70 -7.26 7.93
C ILE A 106 -10.32 -6.87 8.48
N ASP A 107 -9.27 -7.02 7.68
CA ASP A 107 -7.90 -6.72 8.10
C ASP A 107 -7.73 -5.25 8.53
N MET A 108 -8.35 -4.31 7.78
CA MET A 108 -8.33 -2.88 8.13
C MET A 108 -9.07 -2.60 9.43
N VAL A 109 -10.26 -3.17 9.62
CA VAL A 109 -11.03 -2.99 10.86
C VAL A 109 -10.31 -3.60 12.07
N MET A 110 -9.65 -4.76 11.90
CA MET A 110 -8.80 -5.35 12.93
C MET A 110 -7.60 -4.47 13.30
N ALA A 111 -7.14 -3.63 12.36
CA ALA A 111 -6.08 -2.64 12.57
C ALA A 111 -6.61 -1.27 13.03
N ASP A 112 -7.91 -1.17 13.40
CA ASP A 112 -8.60 0.07 13.77
C ASP A 112 -8.57 1.17 12.67
N GLU A 113 -8.50 0.76 11.40
CA GLU A 113 -8.53 1.64 10.23
C GLU A 113 -9.98 1.79 9.70
N ARG A 114 -10.19 2.74 8.76
CA ARG A 114 -11.49 3.02 8.13
C ARG A 114 -11.50 2.61 6.66
N PRO A 115 -11.99 1.40 6.34
CA PRO A 115 -12.01 0.88 4.97
C PRO A 115 -12.72 1.77 3.97
N SER A 116 -13.83 2.39 4.34
CA SER A 116 -14.60 3.25 3.43
C SER A 116 -13.81 4.48 2.96
N GLU A 117 -12.96 5.06 3.82
CA GLU A 117 -12.11 6.19 3.45
C GLU A 117 -11.00 5.77 2.46
N VAL A 118 -10.51 4.54 2.59
CA VAL A 118 -9.45 3.97 1.74
C VAL A 118 -10.01 3.53 0.40
N LEU A 119 -11.01 2.64 0.43
CA LEU A 119 -11.50 1.93 -0.76
C LEU A 119 -12.35 2.80 -1.68
N THR A 120 -12.90 3.93 -1.18
CA THR A 120 -13.63 4.88 -2.00
C THR A 120 -12.78 6.02 -2.56
N ALA A 121 -11.53 6.16 -2.12
CA ALA A 121 -10.61 7.15 -2.65
C ALA A 121 -10.30 6.87 -4.12
N GLU A 122 -10.55 7.85 -4.98
CA GLU A 122 -10.25 7.74 -6.41
C GLU A 122 -8.91 8.42 -6.70
N VAL A 123 -7.99 7.70 -7.36
CA VAL A 123 -6.73 8.25 -7.84
C VAL A 123 -6.87 8.67 -9.29
N LEU A 124 -7.37 7.78 -10.15
CA LEU A 124 -7.48 8.05 -11.57
C LEU A 124 -8.70 7.32 -12.15
N LYS A 125 -9.48 8.01 -12.96
CA LYS A 125 -10.44 7.38 -13.89
C LYS A 125 -9.69 7.05 -15.17
N GLY A 126 -9.24 5.81 -15.27
CA GLY A 126 -8.48 5.31 -16.41
C GLY A 126 -9.36 4.95 -17.61
N ALA A 127 -8.73 4.45 -18.64
CA ALA A 127 -9.37 3.96 -19.86
C ALA A 127 -10.43 2.87 -19.55
N LYS A 128 -11.45 2.76 -20.41
CA LYS A 128 -12.52 1.74 -20.31
C LYS A 128 -13.30 1.76 -19.00
N GLY A 129 -13.39 2.92 -18.32
CA GLY A 129 -14.14 3.05 -17.06
C GLY A 129 -13.47 2.41 -15.85
N ARG A 130 -12.25 1.92 -15.96
CA ARG A 130 -11.50 1.41 -14.81
C ARG A 130 -11.06 2.58 -13.92
N THR A 131 -11.40 2.52 -12.64
CA THR A 131 -10.93 3.49 -11.66
C THR A 131 -9.77 2.89 -10.87
N VAL A 132 -8.64 3.59 -10.84
CA VAL A 132 -7.51 3.25 -9.98
C VAL A 132 -7.79 3.80 -8.58
N ARG A 133 -7.71 2.93 -7.57
CA ARG A 133 -7.93 3.26 -6.15
C ARG A 133 -6.89 2.59 -5.27
N PRO A 134 -6.55 3.18 -4.12
CA PRO A 134 -5.83 2.48 -3.07
C PRO A 134 -6.66 1.27 -2.61
N LYS A 135 -6.00 0.17 -2.34
CA LYS A 135 -6.62 -1.07 -1.84
C LYS A 135 -6.24 -1.36 -0.38
N THR A 136 -5.31 -0.58 0.17
CA THR A 136 -4.85 -0.68 1.56
C THR A 136 -4.61 0.72 2.13
N SER A 137 -4.60 0.83 3.45
CA SER A 137 -4.32 2.10 4.12
C SER A 137 -2.90 2.59 3.86
N GLY A 138 -1.93 1.68 3.72
CA GLY A 138 -0.57 2.03 3.31
C GLY A 138 -0.54 2.66 1.93
N GLN A 139 -1.27 2.11 0.97
CA GLN A 139 -1.43 2.68 -0.36
C GLN A 139 -2.14 4.04 -0.33
N LYS A 140 -3.15 4.22 0.53
CA LYS A 140 -3.83 5.51 0.72
C LYS A 140 -2.87 6.55 1.26
N ARG A 141 -2.13 6.24 2.34
CA ARG A 141 -1.08 7.14 2.86
C ARG A 141 -0.05 7.52 1.80
N TYR A 142 0.34 6.56 0.96
CA TYR A 142 1.28 6.79 -0.12
C TYR A 142 0.73 7.75 -1.18
N THR A 143 -0.50 7.55 -1.64
CA THR A 143 -1.13 8.45 -2.62
C THR A 143 -1.34 9.85 -2.06
N ASP A 144 -1.71 9.98 -0.79
CA ASP A 144 -1.86 11.27 -0.11
C ASP A 144 -0.51 11.99 0.03
N ALA A 145 0.53 11.26 0.42
CA ALA A 145 1.88 11.83 0.51
C ALA A 145 2.36 12.35 -0.85
N ILE A 146 2.12 11.63 -1.94
CA ILE A 146 2.45 12.10 -3.29
C ILE A 146 1.65 13.37 -3.64
N ALA A 147 0.38 13.44 -3.28
CA ALA A 147 -0.42 14.63 -3.55
C ALA A 147 0.11 15.87 -2.81
N GLN A 148 0.55 15.71 -1.56
CA GLN A 148 0.90 16.81 -0.65
C GLN A 148 2.37 17.26 -0.77
N ASN A 149 3.29 16.42 -1.23
CA ASN A 149 4.72 16.70 -1.21
C ASN A 149 5.30 16.86 -2.62
N THR A 150 6.43 17.56 -2.71
CA THR A 150 7.20 17.73 -3.94
C THR A 150 7.97 16.45 -4.27
N ILE A 151 8.54 15.79 -3.27
CA ILE A 151 9.30 14.56 -3.41
C ILE A 151 8.70 13.51 -2.47
N THR A 152 8.38 12.33 -2.99
CA THR A 152 7.86 11.24 -2.17
C THR A 152 8.64 9.96 -2.44
N PHE A 153 9.16 9.36 -1.39
CA PHE A 153 9.78 8.04 -1.42
C PHE A 153 8.76 6.98 -1.01
N GLY A 154 8.48 6.04 -1.91
CA GLY A 154 7.65 4.87 -1.67
C GLY A 154 8.52 3.63 -1.54
N ILE A 155 8.75 3.16 -0.31
CA ILE A 155 9.67 2.06 0.00
C ILE A 155 8.89 0.86 0.52
N GLY A 156 9.16 -0.32 -0.01
CA GLY A 156 8.50 -1.54 0.46
C GLY A 156 8.59 -2.69 -0.53
N PRO A 157 8.07 -3.88 -0.17
CA PRO A 157 8.22 -5.08 -0.97
C PRO A 157 7.51 -5.00 -2.31
N ALA A 158 7.92 -5.88 -3.22
CA ALA A 158 7.28 -6.04 -4.53
C ALA A 158 5.80 -6.40 -4.39
N GLY A 159 4.96 -5.89 -5.32
CA GLY A 159 3.51 -6.15 -5.31
C GLY A 159 2.68 -5.23 -4.41
N THR A 160 3.28 -4.25 -3.73
CA THR A 160 2.56 -3.24 -2.94
C THR A 160 1.99 -2.09 -3.80
N GLY A 161 2.15 -2.12 -5.12
CA GLY A 161 1.57 -1.15 -6.04
C GLY A 161 2.28 0.21 -6.12
N LYS A 162 3.50 0.34 -5.58
CA LYS A 162 4.27 1.60 -5.56
C LYS A 162 4.35 2.28 -6.93
N SER A 163 4.94 1.61 -7.90
CA SER A 163 5.15 2.14 -9.25
C SER A 163 3.83 2.35 -9.98
N TYR A 164 2.87 1.43 -9.82
CA TYR A 164 1.54 1.52 -10.42
C TYR A 164 0.75 2.75 -9.95
N LEU A 165 0.69 2.98 -8.64
CA LEU A 165 0.01 4.15 -8.06
C LEU A 165 0.72 5.46 -8.41
N ALA A 166 2.06 5.47 -8.44
CA ALA A 166 2.83 6.62 -8.87
C ALA A 166 2.52 7.01 -10.33
N VAL A 167 2.46 6.02 -11.24
CA VAL A 167 2.09 6.24 -12.65
C VAL A 167 0.64 6.74 -12.76
N ALA A 168 -0.30 6.21 -11.97
CA ALA A 168 -1.68 6.68 -11.96
C ALA A 168 -1.78 8.18 -11.58
N LEU A 169 -1.06 8.59 -10.54
CA LEU A 169 -1.01 9.99 -10.11
C LEU A 169 -0.30 10.89 -11.14
N ALA A 170 0.71 10.37 -11.83
CA ALA A 170 1.38 11.10 -12.91
C ALA A 170 0.42 11.37 -14.08
N VAL A 171 -0.35 10.33 -14.49
CA VAL A 171 -1.37 10.48 -15.54
C VAL A 171 -2.46 11.45 -15.10
N GLN A 172 -2.93 11.35 -13.86
CA GLN A 172 -3.90 12.31 -13.29
C GLN A 172 -3.37 13.74 -13.34
N ALA A 173 -2.13 13.97 -12.90
CA ALA A 173 -1.51 15.30 -12.89
C ALA A 173 -1.33 15.89 -14.31
N LEU A 174 -0.99 15.04 -15.29
CA LEU A 174 -0.90 15.43 -16.68
C LEU A 174 -2.28 15.81 -17.26
N GLN A 175 -3.30 14.98 -17.01
CA GLN A 175 -4.68 15.25 -17.45
C GLN A 175 -5.24 16.52 -16.81
N ALA A 176 -4.94 16.76 -15.53
CA ALA A 176 -5.31 17.96 -14.79
C ALA A 176 -4.44 19.20 -15.15
N LYS A 177 -3.47 19.06 -16.08
CA LYS A 177 -2.53 20.11 -16.49
C LYS A 177 -1.72 20.72 -15.33
N GLN A 178 -1.53 19.96 -14.27
CA GLN A 178 -0.66 20.35 -13.14
C GLN A 178 0.81 20.24 -13.53
N VAL A 179 1.12 19.33 -14.46
CA VAL A 179 2.44 19.18 -15.08
C VAL A 179 2.31 19.17 -16.60
N THR A 180 3.39 19.46 -17.30
CA THR A 180 3.41 19.47 -18.77
C THR A 180 3.85 18.15 -19.37
N ARG A 181 4.53 17.29 -18.59
CA ARG A 181 5.02 15.99 -19.05
C ARG A 181 5.24 15.02 -17.90
N ILE A 182 5.29 13.75 -18.24
CA ILE A 182 5.67 12.64 -17.34
C ILE A 182 7.04 12.14 -17.78
N ILE A 183 7.94 11.92 -16.81
CA ILE A 183 9.25 11.32 -17.05
C ILE A 183 9.36 10.08 -16.18
N LEU A 184 9.48 8.92 -16.83
CA LEU A 184 9.67 7.64 -16.17
C LEU A 184 11.12 7.21 -16.35
N THR A 185 11.80 6.96 -15.27
CA THR A 185 13.21 6.58 -15.30
C THR A 185 13.51 5.43 -14.35
N ARG A 186 14.46 4.63 -14.73
CA ARG A 186 14.94 3.47 -13.96
C ARG A 186 16.46 3.35 -14.10
N PRO A 187 17.19 2.96 -13.04
CA PRO A 187 18.59 2.62 -13.19
C PRO A 187 18.71 1.40 -14.10
N ALA A 188 19.61 1.46 -15.07
CA ALA A 188 19.97 0.30 -15.87
C ALA A 188 20.93 -0.55 -15.03
N VAL A 189 20.44 -1.64 -14.45
CA VAL A 189 21.24 -2.57 -13.65
C VAL A 189 21.31 -3.89 -14.41
N GLU A 190 22.51 -4.42 -14.49
CA GLU A 190 22.75 -5.77 -15.00
C GLU A 190 22.37 -6.79 -13.92
N ALA A 191 21.12 -7.23 -13.89
CA ALA A 191 20.69 -8.33 -13.04
C ALA A 191 21.24 -9.64 -13.61
N GLY A 192 22.51 -9.94 -13.31
CA GLY A 192 23.15 -11.22 -13.72
C GLY A 192 23.55 -11.35 -15.19
N GLU A 193 22.95 -10.60 -16.10
CA GLU A 193 23.32 -10.54 -17.52
C GLU A 193 23.99 -9.20 -17.82
N ARG A 194 25.24 -9.27 -18.28
CA ARG A 194 25.97 -8.06 -18.69
C ARG A 194 25.29 -7.45 -19.92
N LEU A 195 24.89 -6.17 -19.82
CA LEU A 195 24.31 -5.38 -20.92
C LEU A 195 25.09 -5.52 -22.25
N GLY A 196 26.38 -5.87 -22.15
CA GLY A 196 27.25 -6.16 -23.28
C GLY A 196 26.84 -7.36 -24.14
N PHE A 197 26.06 -8.32 -23.64
CA PHE A 197 25.65 -9.53 -24.37
C PHE A 197 24.33 -9.39 -25.14
N LEU A 198 23.52 -8.35 -24.89
CA LEU A 198 22.30 -8.13 -25.65
C LEU A 198 22.63 -7.50 -27.02
N PRO A 199 22.08 -8.03 -28.14
CA PRO A 199 22.24 -7.42 -29.45
C PRO A 199 21.48 -6.09 -29.56
N GLY A 200 21.99 -5.13 -30.31
CA GLY A 200 21.34 -3.85 -30.56
C GLY A 200 22.07 -2.63 -29.96
N ASP A 201 21.53 -1.47 -30.22
CA ASP A 201 22.00 -0.23 -29.63
C ASP A 201 21.65 -0.12 -28.12
N LEU A 202 22.14 0.90 -27.45
CA LEU A 202 21.94 1.08 -26.00
C LEU A 202 20.45 1.11 -25.63
N MET A 203 19.61 1.74 -26.46
CA MET A 203 18.17 1.85 -26.20
C MET A 203 17.48 0.50 -26.30
N ALA A 204 17.80 -0.30 -27.34
CA ALA A 204 17.26 -1.64 -27.48
C ALA A 204 17.65 -2.59 -26.32
N LYS A 205 18.83 -2.38 -25.72
CA LYS A 205 19.30 -3.15 -24.57
C LYS A 205 18.60 -2.75 -23.25
N VAL A 206 18.19 -1.50 -23.14
CA VAL A 206 17.53 -0.99 -21.91
C VAL A 206 16.01 -1.15 -21.97
N ASP A 207 15.40 -1.27 -23.16
CA ASP A 207 13.96 -1.39 -23.37
C ASP A 207 13.29 -2.49 -22.50
N PRO A 208 13.84 -3.70 -22.34
CA PRO A 208 13.24 -4.73 -21.49
C PRO A 208 13.07 -4.28 -20.02
N TYR A 209 13.98 -3.47 -19.50
CA TYR A 209 13.92 -2.99 -18.12
C TYR A 209 12.89 -1.88 -17.93
N LEU A 210 12.46 -1.22 -19.01
CA LEU A 210 11.47 -0.16 -18.98
C LEU A 210 10.04 -0.67 -19.26
N ARG A 211 9.88 -1.91 -19.75
CA ARG A 211 8.57 -2.52 -20.06
C ARG A 211 7.55 -2.43 -18.93
N PRO A 212 7.88 -2.71 -17.65
CA PRO A 212 6.90 -2.59 -16.57
C PRO A 212 6.28 -1.19 -16.44
N LEU A 213 7.02 -0.16 -16.79
CA LEU A 213 6.51 1.22 -16.78
C LEU A 213 5.59 1.50 -17.97
N TYR A 214 5.90 0.94 -19.15
CA TYR A 214 5.01 0.98 -20.31
C TYR A 214 3.72 0.21 -20.07
N ASP A 215 3.79 -0.96 -19.43
CA ASP A 215 2.63 -1.78 -19.09
C ASP A 215 1.69 -1.02 -18.13
N ALA A 216 2.24 -0.36 -17.11
CA ALA A 216 1.47 0.44 -16.18
C ALA A 216 0.78 1.64 -16.90
N LEU A 217 1.45 2.31 -17.83
CA LEU A 217 0.86 3.37 -18.63
C LEU A 217 -0.26 2.84 -19.54
N THR A 218 -0.05 1.70 -20.17
CA THR A 218 -1.01 1.07 -21.08
C THR A 218 -2.29 0.63 -20.36
N ASP A 219 -2.17 0.21 -19.09
CA ASP A 219 -3.34 -0.11 -18.26
C ASP A 219 -4.21 1.12 -17.95
N MET A 220 -3.63 2.30 -17.94
CA MET A 220 -4.28 3.55 -17.53
C MET A 220 -4.75 4.40 -18.71
N LEU A 221 -4.07 4.28 -19.83
CA LEU A 221 -4.33 5.03 -21.05
C LEU A 221 -4.78 4.09 -22.17
N GLU A 222 -5.62 4.59 -23.07
CA GLU A 222 -5.89 3.84 -24.29
C GLU A 222 -4.64 3.77 -25.18
N PRO A 223 -4.40 2.65 -25.91
CA PRO A 223 -3.19 2.48 -26.71
C PRO A 223 -2.90 3.65 -27.66
N GLU A 224 -3.94 4.17 -28.32
CA GLU A 224 -3.82 5.33 -29.21
C GLU A 224 -3.51 6.64 -28.47
N GLY A 225 -4.02 6.77 -27.24
CA GLY A 225 -3.74 7.89 -26.35
C GLY A 225 -2.28 7.89 -25.91
N MET A 226 -1.77 6.72 -25.55
CA MET A 226 -0.38 6.51 -25.13
C MET A 226 0.60 6.83 -26.27
N ALA A 227 0.37 6.29 -27.48
CA ALA A 227 1.21 6.57 -28.64
C ALA A 227 1.31 8.08 -28.92
N ARG A 228 0.17 8.78 -28.89
CA ARG A 228 0.14 10.24 -29.09
C ARG A 228 0.91 11.02 -28.01
N LEU A 229 0.91 10.57 -26.76
CA LEU A 229 1.65 11.22 -25.68
C LEU A 229 3.16 11.02 -25.83
N LEU A 230 3.59 9.82 -26.25
CA LEU A 230 5.00 9.51 -26.55
C LEU A 230 5.49 10.32 -27.75
N ASP A 231 4.76 10.34 -28.87
CA ASP A 231 5.12 11.08 -30.09
C ASP A 231 5.24 12.59 -29.85
N ARG A 232 4.43 13.13 -28.95
CA ARG A 232 4.47 14.54 -28.55
C ARG A 232 5.53 14.86 -27.49
N GLY A 233 6.24 13.86 -26.98
CA GLY A 233 7.19 14.02 -25.89
C GLY A 233 6.56 14.43 -24.55
N LEU A 234 5.24 14.19 -24.38
CA LEU A 234 4.53 14.43 -23.13
C LEU A 234 4.72 13.29 -22.11
N VAL A 235 5.11 12.13 -22.59
CA VAL A 235 5.58 11.00 -21.80
C VAL A 235 6.96 10.62 -22.34
N GLU A 236 7.92 10.57 -21.46
CA GLU A 236 9.30 10.14 -21.74
C GLU A 236 9.62 8.95 -20.84
N VAL A 237 10.14 7.87 -21.42
CA VAL A 237 10.64 6.72 -20.67
C VAL A 237 12.11 6.54 -21.03
N ALA A 238 13.01 6.71 -20.07
CA ALA A 238 14.44 6.74 -20.33
C ALA A 238 15.28 6.21 -19.13
N PRO A 239 16.48 5.68 -19.39
CA PRO A 239 17.41 5.29 -18.32
C PRO A 239 17.79 6.50 -17.46
N LEU A 240 18.07 6.23 -16.17
CA LEU A 240 18.49 7.27 -15.21
C LEU A 240 19.70 8.08 -15.68
N ALA A 241 20.63 7.44 -16.38
CA ALA A 241 21.83 8.12 -16.91
C ALA A 241 21.51 9.30 -17.83
N PHE A 242 20.35 9.27 -18.53
CA PHE A 242 19.91 10.31 -19.47
C PHE A 242 19.34 11.55 -18.75
N MET A 243 19.17 11.50 -17.44
CA MET A 243 18.77 12.63 -16.62
C MET A 243 19.94 13.57 -16.30
N ARG A 244 21.17 13.12 -16.50
CA ARG A 244 22.38 13.90 -16.19
C ARG A 244 22.45 15.18 -17.04
N GLY A 245 22.74 16.31 -16.39
CA GLY A 245 22.86 17.62 -17.06
C GLY A 245 21.55 18.29 -17.43
N ARG A 246 20.41 17.68 -17.13
CA ARG A 246 19.07 18.23 -17.39
C ARG A 246 18.54 18.98 -16.16
N THR A 247 17.59 19.89 -16.39
CA THR A 247 16.70 20.44 -15.36
C THR A 247 15.27 20.11 -15.77
N LEU A 248 14.57 19.38 -14.92
CA LEU A 248 13.25 18.81 -15.20
C LEU A 248 12.18 19.72 -14.58
N ASN A 249 11.75 20.74 -15.31
CA ASN A 249 10.72 21.68 -14.90
C ASN A 249 9.32 21.19 -15.29
N SER A 250 8.30 21.56 -14.50
CA SER A 250 6.88 21.30 -14.76
C SER A 250 6.59 19.85 -15.14
N SER A 251 7.27 18.92 -14.49
CA SER A 251 7.27 17.50 -14.82
C SER A 251 6.83 16.65 -13.65
N PHE A 252 6.10 15.58 -13.91
CA PHE A 252 5.93 14.50 -12.93
C PHE A 252 6.99 13.42 -13.23
N ILE A 253 7.90 13.20 -12.30
CA ILE A 253 9.09 12.38 -12.50
C ILE A 253 8.98 11.15 -11.61
N ILE A 254 9.16 9.95 -12.17
CA ILE A 254 9.18 8.71 -11.40
C ILE A 254 10.54 8.05 -11.59
N LEU A 255 11.25 7.82 -10.48
CA LEU A 255 12.43 6.97 -10.42
C LEU A 255 12.03 5.63 -9.83
N ASP A 256 11.93 4.62 -10.66
CA ASP A 256 11.58 3.25 -10.26
C ASP A 256 12.82 2.41 -9.98
N GLU A 257 12.70 1.40 -9.10
CA GLU A 257 13.80 0.52 -8.64
C GLU A 257 15.01 1.29 -8.10
N ALA A 258 14.74 2.33 -7.34
CA ALA A 258 15.75 3.27 -6.84
C ALA A 258 16.76 2.63 -5.88
N GLN A 259 16.49 1.47 -5.29
CA GLN A 259 17.47 0.70 -4.52
C GLN A 259 18.69 0.30 -5.35
N ASN A 260 18.52 0.27 -6.67
CA ASN A 260 19.59 -0.05 -7.63
C ASN A 260 20.34 1.19 -8.13
N THR A 261 20.26 2.32 -7.44
CA THR A 261 21.10 3.50 -7.67
C THR A 261 22.28 3.54 -6.71
N THR A 262 23.40 4.12 -7.13
CA THR A 262 24.45 4.52 -6.17
C THR A 262 24.08 5.82 -5.47
N PRO A 263 24.72 6.17 -4.32
CA PRO A 263 24.50 7.47 -3.67
C PRO A 263 24.73 8.67 -4.60
N GLU A 264 25.73 8.59 -5.48
CA GLU A 264 26.06 9.63 -6.46
C GLU A 264 24.96 9.77 -7.52
N GLN A 265 24.41 8.64 -7.99
CA GLN A 265 23.29 8.62 -8.94
C GLN A 265 22.02 9.18 -8.32
N MET A 266 21.70 8.81 -7.08
CA MET A 266 20.57 9.35 -6.34
C MET A 266 20.71 10.86 -6.14
N LYS A 267 21.85 11.34 -5.67
CA LYS A 267 22.13 12.77 -5.54
C LYS A 267 22.04 13.49 -6.88
N MET A 268 22.61 12.91 -7.94
CA MET A 268 22.51 13.45 -9.29
C MET A 268 21.04 13.59 -9.72
N PHE A 269 20.21 12.58 -9.51
CA PHE A 269 18.80 12.60 -9.88
C PHE A 269 18.00 13.67 -9.09
N LEU A 270 18.10 13.66 -7.76
CA LEU A 270 17.36 14.59 -6.90
C LEU A 270 17.67 16.06 -7.23
N THR A 271 18.90 16.35 -7.65
CA THR A 271 19.31 17.69 -8.06
C THR A 271 18.86 18.09 -9.49
N ARG A 272 18.13 17.22 -10.20
CA ARG A 272 17.53 17.51 -11.52
C ARG A 272 16.12 18.05 -11.42
N ILE A 273 15.46 17.89 -10.27
CA ILE A 273 14.09 18.31 -10.06
C ILE A 273 14.01 19.85 -10.15
N GLY A 274 13.22 20.33 -11.10
CA GLY A 274 13.07 21.76 -11.36
C GLY A 274 11.76 22.33 -10.82
N PHE A 275 11.53 23.60 -11.11
CA PHE A 275 10.34 24.31 -10.64
C PHE A 275 9.05 23.71 -11.20
N GLY A 276 8.00 23.65 -10.36
CA GLY A 276 6.69 23.12 -10.74
C GLY A 276 6.68 21.62 -11.01
N SER A 277 7.74 20.90 -10.57
CA SER A 277 7.83 19.46 -10.73
C SER A 277 7.50 18.73 -9.45
N LYS A 278 7.08 17.48 -9.61
CA LYS A 278 6.84 16.50 -8.57
C LYS A 278 7.66 15.24 -8.87
N ALA A 279 8.31 14.67 -7.87
CA ALA A 279 9.09 13.46 -8.03
C ALA A 279 8.61 12.36 -7.09
N VAL A 280 8.51 11.15 -7.61
CA VAL A 280 8.20 9.95 -6.84
C VAL A 280 9.33 8.94 -7.05
N ILE A 281 9.90 8.50 -5.95
CA ILE A 281 11.00 7.53 -5.92
C ILE A 281 10.48 6.24 -5.33
N THR A 282 10.48 5.16 -6.12
CA THR A 282 10.02 3.84 -5.66
C THR A 282 11.16 2.87 -5.53
N GLY A 283 11.12 2.01 -4.51
CA GLY A 283 12.17 1.03 -4.31
C GLY A 283 11.84 -0.05 -3.28
N ASP A 284 12.63 -1.12 -3.32
CA ASP A 284 12.57 -2.23 -2.39
C ASP A 284 13.98 -2.48 -1.83
N VAL A 285 14.21 -2.11 -0.59
CA VAL A 285 15.52 -2.25 0.06
C VAL A 285 15.95 -3.70 0.29
N THR A 286 15.06 -4.66 0.06
CA THR A 286 15.37 -6.09 0.13
C THR A 286 15.90 -6.65 -1.19
N GLN A 287 15.72 -5.90 -2.31
CA GLN A 287 16.09 -6.32 -3.67
C GLN A 287 17.19 -5.43 -4.25
N ILE A 288 18.36 -5.44 -3.62
CA ILE A 288 19.51 -4.63 -4.05
C ILE A 288 20.41 -5.48 -4.94
N ASP A 289 20.43 -5.17 -6.24
CA ASP A 289 21.18 -5.92 -7.27
C ASP A 289 22.52 -5.25 -7.66
N ILE A 290 22.81 -4.06 -7.11
CA ILE A 290 24.08 -3.37 -7.41
C ILE A 290 25.28 -3.95 -6.68
N ALA A 291 26.42 -3.99 -7.35
CA ALA A 291 27.68 -4.47 -6.79
C ALA A 291 28.07 -3.67 -5.54
N GLY A 292 28.47 -4.38 -4.47
CA GLY A 292 28.96 -3.77 -3.24
C GLY A 292 27.87 -3.27 -2.29
N ASN A 293 26.59 -3.54 -2.54
CA ASN A 293 25.42 -3.21 -1.68
C ASN A 293 25.36 -1.74 -1.20
N ARG A 294 25.97 -0.82 -1.92
CA ARG A 294 25.91 0.62 -1.63
C ARG A 294 24.74 1.27 -2.35
N SER A 295 23.53 0.89 -1.95
CA SER A 295 22.32 1.51 -2.49
C SER A 295 22.21 2.97 -2.07
N GLY A 296 21.93 3.85 -3.04
CA GLY A 296 21.66 5.27 -2.79
C GLY A 296 20.33 5.53 -2.08
N LEU A 297 19.49 4.50 -1.88
CA LEU A 297 18.25 4.58 -1.12
C LEU A 297 18.47 4.31 0.37
N LEU A 298 19.52 3.54 0.73
CA LEU A 298 19.81 3.21 2.13
C LEU A 298 20.33 4.43 2.90
N GLY A 299 19.75 4.70 4.08
CA GLY A 299 20.14 5.81 4.94
C GLY A 299 19.74 7.20 4.42
N LEU A 300 19.11 7.29 3.25
CA LEU A 300 18.74 8.58 2.65
C LEU A 300 17.66 9.33 3.46
N GLU A 301 16.77 8.60 4.14
CA GLU A 301 15.75 9.17 5.01
C GLU A 301 16.39 10.01 6.13
N ASP A 302 17.46 9.53 6.76
CA ASP A 302 18.16 10.27 7.82
C ASP A 302 18.80 11.58 7.32
N VAL A 303 19.16 11.62 6.04
CA VAL A 303 19.78 12.80 5.41
C VAL A 303 18.73 13.83 5.01
N LEU A 304 17.52 13.39 4.59
CA LEU A 304 16.53 14.26 3.95
C LEU A 304 15.26 14.51 4.79
N LYS A 305 15.06 13.84 5.92
CA LYS A 305 13.82 13.88 6.71
C LYS A 305 13.43 15.27 7.24
N GLU A 306 14.40 16.19 7.35
CA GLU A 306 14.18 17.56 7.86
C GLU A 306 13.88 18.58 6.74
N ILE A 307 13.81 18.11 5.49
CA ILE A 307 13.56 19.00 4.34
C ILE A 307 12.05 19.03 4.07
N ASP A 308 11.47 20.21 4.15
CA ASP A 308 10.05 20.43 3.87
C ASP A 308 9.71 20.04 2.41
N GLY A 309 8.56 19.39 2.24
CA GLY A 309 8.11 18.91 0.94
C GLY A 309 8.72 17.57 0.49
N ILE A 310 9.46 16.89 1.38
CA ILE A 310 9.92 15.51 1.20
C ILE A 310 9.18 14.58 2.16
N ALA A 311 8.65 13.48 1.63
CA ALA A 311 7.98 12.46 2.43
C ALA A 311 8.56 11.06 2.16
N PHE A 312 8.63 10.27 3.22
CA PHE A 312 8.99 8.85 3.16
C PHE A 312 7.79 8.01 3.60
N VAL A 313 7.33 7.13 2.73
CA VAL A 313 6.22 6.21 3.01
C VAL A 313 6.71 4.78 2.90
N ARG A 314 6.59 4.04 4.00
CA ARG A 314 6.92 2.62 4.07
C ARG A 314 5.67 1.79 3.87
N LEU A 315 5.67 1.00 2.82
CA LEU A 315 4.69 -0.04 2.54
C LEU A 315 5.21 -1.37 3.07
N THR A 316 4.33 -2.21 3.55
CA THR A 316 4.67 -3.47 4.22
C THR A 316 4.07 -4.67 3.49
N GLY A 317 4.31 -5.88 3.99
CA GLY A 317 3.66 -7.09 3.47
C GLY A 317 2.13 -7.03 3.50
N ARG A 318 1.52 -6.24 4.43
CA ARG A 318 0.07 -6.01 4.49
C ARG A 318 -0.46 -5.21 3.29
N ASP A 319 0.40 -4.47 2.62
CA ASP A 319 0.04 -3.67 1.45
C ASP A 319 0.21 -4.43 0.13
N VAL A 320 0.65 -5.68 0.17
CA VAL A 320 0.79 -6.53 -1.01
C VAL A 320 -0.59 -6.89 -1.56
N VAL A 321 -0.80 -6.54 -2.82
CA VAL A 321 -2.04 -6.84 -3.55
C VAL A 321 -1.70 -7.77 -4.71
N ARG A 322 -1.90 -9.06 -4.47
CA ARG A 322 -1.60 -10.12 -5.45
C ARG A 322 -2.78 -11.07 -5.59
N HIS A 323 -2.78 -11.84 -6.67
CA HIS A 323 -3.70 -12.97 -6.81
C HIS A 323 -3.40 -13.99 -5.70
N ARG A 324 -4.42 -14.58 -5.09
CA ARG A 324 -4.29 -15.52 -3.97
C ARG A 324 -3.29 -16.64 -4.25
N ILE A 325 -3.36 -17.27 -5.43
CA ILE A 325 -2.41 -18.33 -5.82
C ILE A 325 -0.96 -17.83 -5.81
N VAL A 326 -0.71 -16.57 -6.23
CA VAL A 326 0.65 -16.01 -6.23
C VAL A 326 1.14 -15.80 -4.81
N GLN A 327 0.27 -15.37 -3.90
CA GLN A 327 0.60 -15.26 -2.48
C GLN A 327 0.92 -16.65 -1.89
N ASP A 328 0.06 -17.64 -2.14
CA ASP A 328 0.26 -19.02 -1.66
C ASP A 328 1.59 -19.62 -2.15
N ILE A 329 2.01 -19.29 -3.39
CA ILE A 329 3.30 -19.69 -3.95
C ILE A 329 4.45 -19.02 -3.18
N VAL A 330 4.39 -17.71 -2.98
CA VAL A 330 5.44 -16.97 -2.23
C VAL A 330 5.61 -17.53 -0.83
N ASP A 331 4.50 -17.70 -0.11
CA ASP A 331 4.51 -18.25 1.25
C ASP A 331 5.08 -19.69 1.29
N ALA A 332 4.84 -20.49 0.24
CA ALA A 332 5.40 -21.83 0.14
C ALA A 332 6.92 -21.80 -0.05
N TYR A 333 7.44 -20.91 -0.89
CA TYR A 333 8.89 -20.75 -1.07
C TYR A 333 9.58 -20.20 0.17
N GLU A 334 8.97 -19.24 0.86
CA GLU A 334 9.51 -18.71 2.12
C GLU A 334 9.61 -19.80 3.19
N ARG A 335 8.58 -20.64 3.33
CA ARG A 335 8.64 -21.81 4.25
C ARG A 335 9.74 -22.81 3.85
N ALA A 336 9.93 -23.06 2.58
CA ALA A 336 10.95 -23.98 2.08
C ALA A 336 12.37 -23.42 2.23
N GLY A 337 12.56 -22.11 2.15
CA GLY A 337 13.87 -21.47 2.33
C GLY A 337 14.28 -21.30 3.80
N GLN A 338 13.37 -21.52 4.76
CA GLN A 338 13.63 -21.50 6.20
C GLN A 338 13.91 -22.90 6.78
N ALA A 339 13.78 -23.96 6.00
CA ALA A 339 14.08 -25.35 6.35
C ALA A 339 15.46 -25.76 5.83
#